data_928262e988305699351adb2b61fb681b
#
_entry.id   928262e988305699351adb2b61fb681b
#
_cell.length_a   1.000
_cell.length_b   1.000
_cell.length_c   1.000
_cell.angle_alpha   90.00
_cell.angle_beta   90.00
_cell.angle_gamma   90.00
#
_symmetry.space_group_name_H-M   'P 1'
#
loop_
_entity.id
_entity.type
_entity.pdbx_description
1 polymer ?
#
loop_
_entity_poly.entity_id
_entity_poly.type
_entity_poly.pdbx_seq_one_letter_code
_entity_poly.pdbx_strand_id
1 'polypeptide(L)'
;MQKKKTLSRREFLGKTSVGLTAAGAIPRSFAISGSPNALALHGGTPVRSTPFPDWPQTTEIDEQNILKSLRNHHWCTADGEFIPKFEKAWAGKVGSRGCVITPCGTHALQIALELLGVGPGDEVITSPYTYIATIDAIMMGYSLPVFADSDLKTFQLDPDDIEHRITEHTRAIMPVHIYGAPSHLDKVLAIGRKHNIPVIEDACQAHHAEWKGKKVGTWGILGCFSFQESKVLPGGEAGALVSDDDGLIAKAYMFRNFGGDPKTHHYESRGFKYRISDFAAAVLVAQLERYEELCAKRESHAAYLHAEMEKVPGFLMQENYPESTRQNHYCFGMRYDREHFKNVSREKVVAALKAEGIMAEGGYNPLNEEPFLERCLNSRGYRAVFSPQRLEKYRREILLPRNDQLCATAFLLEQNMLMGEKSDVDDVLEAFNKVQLNASALA
;
A
#
# COMPACT_ATOMS: atom_id res chain seq x y z
N MET A 1 37.47 -27.48 -6.39
CA MET A 1 36.78 -26.61 -5.45
C MET A 1 37.17 -25.15 -5.74
N GLN A 2 36.34 -24.42 -6.53
CA GLN A 2 36.58 -23.00 -6.80
C GLN A 2 35.93 -22.19 -5.67
N LYS A 3 36.75 -21.40 -4.95
CA LYS A 3 36.27 -20.46 -3.93
C LYS A 3 35.49 -19.33 -4.62
N LYS A 4 34.18 -19.21 -4.35
CA LYS A 4 33.40 -18.03 -4.69
C LYS A 4 33.97 -16.82 -3.95
N LYS A 5 34.51 -15.84 -4.69
CA LYS A 5 34.89 -14.53 -4.15
C LYS A 5 33.65 -13.77 -3.71
N THR A 6 33.51 -13.56 -2.42
CA THR A 6 32.54 -12.61 -1.87
C THR A 6 33.01 -11.18 -2.14
N LEU A 7 32.17 -10.39 -2.78
CA LEU A 7 32.44 -8.95 -3.00
C LEU A 7 32.43 -8.21 -1.66
N SER A 8 33.39 -7.31 -1.47
CA SER A 8 33.44 -6.43 -0.30
C SER A 8 32.36 -5.34 -0.41
N ARG A 9 31.93 -4.80 0.73
CA ARG A 9 30.94 -3.70 0.82
C ARG A 9 31.30 -2.49 -0.06
N ARG A 10 32.59 -2.23 -0.26
CA ARG A 10 33.13 -1.14 -1.07
C ARG A 10 33.03 -1.44 -2.58
N GLU A 11 33.17 -2.70 -2.98
CA GLU A 11 33.00 -3.13 -4.38
C GLU A 11 31.54 -3.19 -4.80
N PHE A 12 30.62 -3.45 -3.85
CA PHE A 12 29.18 -3.39 -4.07
C PHE A 12 28.71 -1.94 -4.30
N LEU A 13 29.14 -1.00 -3.43
CA LEU A 13 28.80 0.42 -3.56
C LEU A 13 29.44 1.08 -4.79
N GLY A 14 30.64 0.63 -5.21
CA GLY A 14 31.30 1.13 -6.42
C GLY A 14 30.64 0.69 -7.72
N LYS A 15 29.82 -0.38 -7.71
CA LYS A 15 29.10 -0.85 -8.89
C LYS A 15 27.71 -0.23 -9.05
N THR A 16 27.14 0.33 -7.99
CA THR A 16 25.86 1.06 -8.01
C THR A 16 26.02 2.55 -8.29
N SER A 17 27.25 3.11 -8.26
CA SER A 17 27.50 4.54 -8.49
C SER A 17 28.06 4.89 -9.89
N VAL A 18 28.05 3.98 -10.85
CA VAL A 18 28.44 4.25 -12.26
C VAL A 18 27.20 4.35 -13.13
N GLY A 19 26.36 5.32 -12.84
CA GLY A 19 25.14 5.61 -13.57
C GLY A 19 24.83 7.09 -13.77
N LEU A 20 25.65 8.00 -13.27
CA LEU A 20 25.39 9.44 -13.40
C LEU A 20 26.73 10.21 -13.57
N THR A 21 27.29 10.23 -14.76
CA THR A 21 28.05 11.34 -15.39
C THR A 21 28.60 10.86 -16.72
N ALA A 22 27.84 10.93 -17.77
CA ALA A 22 28.36 11.09 -19.11
C ALA A 22 27.33 11.95 -19.89
N ALA A 23 27.41 13.27 -19.69
CA ALA A 23 26.98 14.20 -20.73
C ALA A 23 27.94 14.06 -21.89
N GLY A 24 27.79 12.98 -22.67
CA GLY A 24 28.46 12.71 -23.91
C GLY A 24 27.46 12.94 -25.02
N ALA A 25 27.79 13.84 -25.95
CA ALA A 25 27.04 14.23 -27.11
C ALA A 25 26.28 13.04 -27.74
N ILE A 26 24.96 13.13 -27.73
CA ILE A 26 24.07 12.26 -28.51
C ILE A 26 24.33 12.61 -29.97
N PRO A 27 24.77 11.66 -30.82
CA PRO A 27 24.80 11.90 -32.26
C PRO A 27 23.35 12.15 -32.72
N ARG A 28 23.13 13.30 -33.32
CA ARG A 28 21.89 13.59 -34.03
C ARG A 28 21.72 12.61 -35.16
N SER A 29 20.48 12.15 -35.31
CA SER A 29 19.84 11.59 -36.49
C SER A 29 20.15 10.12 -36.84
N PHE A 30 19.23 9.25 -36.41
CA PHE A 30 18.47 8.49 -37.39
C PHE A 30 17.00 8.76 -37.12
N ALA A 31 16.42 9.67 -37.86
CA ALA A 31 14.97 9.77 -37.99
C ALA A 31 14.52 8.51 -38.77
N ILE A 32 14.27 7.42 -38.04
CA ILE A 32 13.42 6.36 -38.56
C ILE A 32 12.04 7.01 -38.58
N SER A 33 11.49 7.24 -39.76
CA SER A 33 10.10 7.62 -39.96
C SER A 33 9.21 6.45 -39.54
N GLY A 34 9.08 6.24 -38.26
CA GLY A 34 8.09 5.33 -37.70
C GLY A 34 6.70 5.88 -38.05
N SER A 35 5.78 5.03 -38.45
CA SER A 35 4.37 5.41 -38.56
C SER A 35 3.96 6.04 -37.19
N PRO A 36 3.24 7.18 -37.20
CA PRO A 36 2.75 7.79 -35.93
C PRO A 36 1.99 6.81 -35.05
N ASN A 37 1.40 5.78 -35.64
CA ASN A 37 0.64 4.74 -34.94
C ASN A 37 1.49 3.55 -34.46
N ALA A 38 2.79 3.49 -34.75
CA ALA A 38 3.66 2.42 -34.27
C ALA A 38 3.98 2.64 -32.78
N LEU A 39 4.08 1.53 -32.01
CA LEU A 39 4.48 1.60 -30.62
C LEU A 39 5.86 2.24 -30.46
N ALA A 40 6.02 3.12 -29.49
CA ALA A 40 7.30 3.71 -29.12
C ALA A 40 8.33 2.61 -28.75
N LEU A 41 7.89 1.51 -28.14
CA LEU A 41 8.71 0.31 -27.89
C LEU A 41 9.36 -0.26 -29.15
N HIS A 42 8.77 -0.05 -30.33
CA HIS A 42 9.24 -0.52 -31.65
C HIS A 42 9.75 0.63 -32.55
N GLY A 43 10.12 1.77 -31.93
CA GLY A 43 10.69 2.92 -32.64
C GLY A 43 9.66 3.93 -33.14
N GLY A 44 8.39 3.84 -32.75
CA GLY A 44 7.39 4.88 -32.98
C GLY A 44 7.63 6.10 -32.07
N THR A 45 6.83 7.15 -32.26
CA THR A 45 6.86 8.33 -31.40
C THR A 45 6.05 8.05 -30.12
N PRO A 46 6.60 8.27 -28.92
CA PRO A 46 5.82 8.13 -27.69
C PRO A 46 4.68 9.15 -27.65
N VAL A 47 3.58 8.78 -27.02
CA VAL A 47 2.42 9.67 -26.79
C VAL A 47 2.84 10.85 -25.93
N ARG A 48 3.63 10.57 -24.88
CA ARG A 48 4.08 11.59 -23.94
C ARG A 48 5.60 11.56 -23.77
N SER A 49 6.23 12.73 -23.79
CA SER A 49 7.66 12.92 -23.50
C SER A 49 7.92 13.85 -22.30
N THR A 50 6.88 14.55 -21.82
CA THR A 50 6.97 15.43 -20.66
C THR A 50 6.68 14.61 -19.40
N PRO A 51 7.38 14.84 -18.27
CA PRO A 51 7.08 14.14 -17.02
C PRO A 51 5.69 14.49 -16.49
N PHE A 52 5.09 13.57 -15.75
CA PHE A 52 3.93 13.87 -14.91
C PHE A 52 4.37 14.72 -13.70
N PRO A 53 3.42 15.36 -13.00
CA PRO A 53 3.74 16.11 -11.80
C PRO A 53 4.53 15.28 -10.79
N ASP A 54 5.50 15.91 -10.13
CA ASP A 54 6.22 15.29 -9.03
C ASP A 54 5.29 14.99 -7.84
N TRP A 55 5.64 13.96 -7.09
CA TRP A 55 4.99 13.62 -5.83
C TRP A 55 6.06 13.22 -4.80
N PRO A 56 5.98 13.67 -3.54
CA PRO A 56 5.00 14.61 -2.95
C PRO A 56 5.13 16.06 -3.47
N GLN A 57 3.99 16.78 -3.45
CA GLN A 57 3.99 18.21 -3.71
C GLN A 57 4.20 18.98 -2.41
N THR A 58 5.04 20.02 -2.42
CA THR A 58 5.32 20.88 -1.27
C THR A 58 4.87 22.31 -1.52
N THR A 59 4.62 23.04 -0.43
CA THR A 59 4.29 24.46 -0.43
C THR A 59 5.11 25.18 0.64
N GLU A 60 5.02 26.49 0.68
CA GLU A 60 5.66 27.32 1.71
C GLU A 60 5.25 26.92 3.15
N ILE A 61 4.02 26.41 3.34
CA ILE A 61 3.53 25.95 4.65
C ILE A 61 4.32 24.74 5.15
N ASP A 62 4.67 23.83 4.25
CA ASP A 62 5.53 22.67 4.59
C ASP A 62 6.89 23.12 5.13
N GLU A 63 7.54 24.08 4.45
CA GLU A 63 8.81 24.66 4.86
C GLU A 63 8.69 25.42 6.20
N GLN A 64 7.67 26.25 6.36
CA GLN A 64 7.42 27.01 7.58
C GLN A 64 7.23 26.11 8.79
N ASN A 65 6.44 25.04 8.67
CA ASN A 65 6.19 24.10 9.74
C ASN A 65 7.46 23.34 10.15
N ILE A 66 8.26 22.86 9.17
CA ILE A 66 9.55 22.21 9.45
C ILE A 66 10.51 23.16 10.16
N LEU A 67 10.64 24.40 9.66
CA LEU A 67 11.51 25.41 10.28
C LEU A 67 11.03 25.76 11.69
N LYS A 68 9.73 25.80 11.93
CA LYS A 68 9.17 26.02 13.27
C LYS A 68 9.54 24.88 14.21
N SER A 69 9.36 23.62 13.80
CA SER A 69 9.75 22.46 14.58
C SER A 69 11.27 22.44 14.83
N LEU A 70 12.08 22.81 13.85
CA LEU A 70 13.54 22.89 14.00
C LEU A 70 13.95 23.91 15.06
N ARG A 71 13.30 25.06 15.07
CA ARG A 71 13.65 26.22 15.92
C ARG A 71 13.14 26.13 17.34
N ASN A 72 12.08 25.36 17.61
CA ASN A 72 11.50 25.18 18.94
C ASN A 72 12.31 24.24 19.83
N HIS A 73 13.23 23.45 19.25
CA HIS A 73 14.08 22.47 19.93
C HIS A 73 13.33 21.28 20.60
N HIS A 74 12.05 21.06 20.25
CA HIS A 74 11.21 19.97 20.73
C HIS A 74 10.93 19.00 19.55
N TRP A 75 11.84 18.05 19.36
CA TRP A 75 11.91 17.27 18.09
C TRP A 75 11.33 15.86 18.17
N CYS A 76 10.79 15.47 19.31
CA CYS A 76 10.31 14.11 19.49
C CYS A 76 8.90 14.05 20.10
N THR A 77 8.35 12.85 20.15
CA THR A 77 6.99 12.57 20.64
C THR A 77 6.71 13.07 22.07
N ALA A 78 7.75 13.24 22.92
CA ALA A 78 7.52 13.59 24.31
C ALA A 78 7.08 15.06 24.49
N ASP A 79 7.55 15.95 23.63
CA ASP A 79 7.42 17.40 23.77
C ASP A 79 7.22 18.15 22.45
N GLY A 80 7.09 17.43 21.32
CA GLY A 80 6.85 18.00 20.01
C GLY A 80 5.49 18.72 19.91
N GLU A 81 5.46 19.81 19.17
CA GLU A 81 4.26 20.63 18.98
C GLU A 81 3.30 20.02 17.94
N PHE A 82 3.87 19.49 16.83
CA PHE A 82 3.08 19.04 15.69
C PHE A 82 2.49 17.66 15.86
N ILE A 83 3.10 16.80 16.66
CA ILE A 83 2.61 15.44 16.93
C ILE A 83 1.19 15.45 17.49
N PRO A 84 0.89 16.12 18.63
CA PRO A 84 -0.47 16.15 19.16
C PRO A 84 -1.46 16.91 18.24
N LYS A 85 -0.97 17.89 17.48
CA LYS A 85 -1.80 18.58 16.47
C LYS A 85 -2.25 17.62 15.38
N PHE A 86 -1.33 16.83 14.84
CA PHE A 86 -1.66 15.85 13.82
C PHE A 86 -2.56 14.74 14.35
N GLU A 87 -2.24 14.16 15.51
CA GLU A 87 -3.07 13.11 16.11
C GLU A 87 -4.53 13.56 16.30
N LYS A 88 -4.74 14.77 16.83
CA LYS A 88 -6.07 15.36 16.96
C LYS A 88 -6.76 15.62 15.62
N ALA A 89 -6.03 16.20 14.66
CA ALA A 89 -6.55 16.53 13.34
C ALA A 89 -6.92 15.28 12.55
N TRP A 90 -6.06 14.25 12.59
CA TRP A 90 -6.30 12.99 11.88
C TRP A 90 -7.47 12.20 12.50
N ALA A 91 -7.53 12.08 13.84
CA ALA A 91 -8.69 11.47 14.51
C ALA A 91 -10.01 12.15 14.10
N GLY A 92 -10.06 13.49 14.12
CA GLY A 92 -11.21 14.25 13.64
C GLY A 92 -11.53 14.05 12.17
N LYS A 93 -10.48 13.94 11.31
CA LYS A 93 -10.63 13.76 9.87
C LYS A 93 -11.24 12.42 9.49
N VAL A 94 -10.84 11.34 10.16
CA VAL A 94 -11.39 10.00 9.93
C VAL A 94 -12.65 9.72 10.74
N GLY A 95 -12.97 10.55 11.74
CA GLY A 95 -14.13 10.39 12.59
C GLY A 95 -13.92 9.35 13.69
N SER A 96 -12.69 9.19 14.19
CA SER A 96 -12.33 8.33 15.30
C SER A 96 -12.14 9.14 16.59
N ARG A 97 -12.34 8.52 17.76
CA ARG A 97 -12.14 9.16 19.07
C ARG A 97 -10.68 9.41 19.40
N GLY A 98 -9.77 8.52 18.96
CA GLY A 98 -8.36 8.64 19.25
C GLY A 98 -7.46 8.25 18.09
N CYS A 99 -6.24 8.81 18.09
CA CYS A 99 -5.18 8.51 17.14
C CYS A 99 -3.84 8.47 17.86
N VAL A 100 -3.01 7.51 17.51
CA VAL A 100 -1.62 7.39 17.97
C VAL A 100 -0.72 7.32 16.73
N ILE A 101 0.09 8.36 16.52
CA ILE A 101 1.05 8.40 15.41
C ILE A 101 2.23 7.46 15.68
N THR A 102 2.74 6.82 14.62
CA THR A 102 3.83 5.84 14.64
C THR A 102 4.87 6.15 13.57
N PRO A 103 6.08 5.57 13.60
CA PRO A 103 7.10 5.81 12.57
C PRO A 103 6.73 5.35 11.16
N CYS A 104 5.84 4.37 11.04
CA CYS A 104 5.30 3.88 9.75
C CYS A 104 4.03 3.06 9.96
N GLY A 105 3.32 2.75 8.87
CA GLY A 105 2.13 1.89 8.89
C GLY A 105 2.39 0.49 9.46
N THR A 106 3.56 -0.09 9.17
CA THR A 106 3.95 -1.41 9.70
C THR A 106 3.95 -1.42 11.22
N HIS A 107 4.47 -0.37 11.87
CA HIS A 107 4.44 -0.26 13.33
C HIS A 107 3.01 -0.06 13.86
N ALA A 108 2.14 0.62 13.11
CA ALA A 108 0.72 0.73 13.49
C ALA A 108 0.05 -0.65 13.51
N LEU A 109 0.29 -1.47 12.46
CA LEU A 109 -0.21 -2.85 12.37
C LEU A 109 0.34 -3.73 13.50
N GLN A 110 1.64 -3.64 13.80
CA GLN A 110 2.27 -4.38 14.90
C GLN A 110 1.67 -4.02 16.26
N ILE A 111 1.45 -2.72 16.53
CA ILE A 111 0.78 -2.27 17.75
C ILE A 111 -0.64 -2.84 17.80
N ALA A 112 -1.40 -2.77 16.71
CA ALA A 112 -2.77 -3.27 16.65
C ALA A 112 -2.85 -4.77 17.00
N LEU A 113 -1.97 -5.58 16.42
CA LEU A 113 -1.88 -7.01 16.70
C LEU A 113 -1.50 -7.29 18.16
N GLU A 114 -0.51 -6.59 18.68
CA GLU A 114 -0.08 -6.71 20.08
C GLU A 114 -1.21 -6.35 21.07
N LEU A 115 -1.95 -5.27 20.81
CA LEU A 115 -3.06 -4.83 21.66
C LEU A 115 -4.20 -5.85 21.74
N LEU A 116 -4.38 -6.64 20.69
CA LEU A 116 -5.35 -7.74 20.65
C LEU A 116 -4.78 -9.06 21.18
N GLY A 117 -3.54 -9.06 21.65
CA GLY A 117 -2.88 -10.23 22.22
C GLY A 117 -2.47 -11.28 21.17
N VAL A 118 -2.39 -10.89 19.89
CA VAL A 118 -1.91 -11.78 18.82
C VAL A 118 -0.43 -12.08 19.05
N GLY A 119 -0.08 -13.35 19.09
CA GLY A 119 1.27 -13.79 19.41
C GLY A 119 1.63 -15.18 18.85
N PRO A 120 2.69 -15.81 19.42
CA PRO A 120 3.19 -17.06 18.90
C PRO A 120 2.14 -18.18 18.89
N GLY A 121 1.92 -18.78 17.72
CA GLY A 121 0.95 -19.86 17.53
C GLY A 121 -0.43 -19.43 17.06
N ASP A 122 -0.71 -18.12 17.07
CA ASP A 122 -1.96 -17.57 16.58
C ASP A 122 -1.99 -17.41 15.06
N GLU A 123 -3.17 -17.16 14.53
CA GLU A 123 -3.44 -16.98 13.10
C GLU A 123 -4.19 -15.66 12.89
N VAL A 124 -3.83 -14.95 11.82
CA VAL A 124 -4.51 -13.72 11.38
C VAL A 124 -4.96 -13.90 9.93
N ILE A 125 -6.26 -13.81 9.68
CA ILE A 125 -6.81 -13.90 8.32
C ILE A 125 -6.61 -12.57 7.62
N THR A 126 -6.00 -12.58 6.42
CA THR A 126 -5.70 -11.36 5.67
C THR A 126 -5.69 -11.60 4.15
N SER A 127 -5.42 -10.54 3.38
CA SER A 127 -5.32 -10.57 1.93
C SER A 127 -3.96 -11.11 1.47
N PRO A 128 -3.90 -11.99 0.45
CA PRO A 128 -2.65 -12.36 -0.22
C PRO A 128 -2.18 -11.30 -1.21
N TYR A 129 -3.08 -10.44 -1.70
CA TYR A 129 -2.78 -9.34 -2.62
C TYR A 129 -2.64 -8.04 -1.83
N THR A 130 -1.45 -7.77 -1.32
CA THR A 130 -1.15 -6.58 -0.51
C THR A 130 0.34 -6.25 -0.54
N TYR A 131 0.72 -5.14 0.09
CA TYR A 131 2.11 -4.84 0.36
C TYR A 131 2.64 -5.73 1.48
N ILE A 132 3.90 -6.16 1.35
CA ILE A 132 4.55 -7.12 2.25
C ILE A 132 4.45 -6.77 3.74
N ALA A 133 4.36 -5.48 4.09
CA ALA A 133 4.31 -5.02 5.48
C ALA A 133 3.12 -5.59 6.28
N THR A 134 1.98 -5.87 5.62
CA THR A 134 0.83 -6.54 6.24
C THR A 134 1.23 -7.91 6.79
N ILE A 135 1.96 -8.66 5.98
CA ILE A 135 2.41 -10.03 6.31
C ILE A 135 3.54 -9.99 7.33
N ASP A 136 4.50 -9.09 7.16
CA ASP A 136 5.62 -8.92 8.09
C ASP A 136 5.13 -8.53 9.49
N ALA A 137 4.13 -7.65 9.60
CA ALA A 137 3.55 -7.28 10.89
C ALA A 137 2.99 -8.51 11.65
N ILE A 138 2.32 -9.43 10.95
CA ILE A 138 1.81 -10.68 11.52
C ILE A 138 2.97 -11.60 11.91
N MET A 139 3.91 -11.79 10.98
CA MET A 139 4.97 -12.77 11.16
C MET A 139 6.01 -12.36 12.22
N MET A 140 6.18 -11.08 12.48
CA MET A 140 7.04 -10.57 13.56
C MET A 140 6.57 -11.02 14.95
N GLY A 141 5.27 -11.30 15.12
CA GLY A 141 4.69 -11.89 16.34
C GLY A 141 4.78 -13.42 16.42
N TYR A 142 5.45 -14.08 15.48
CA TYR A 142 5.41 -15.55 15.31
C TYR A 142 3.99 -16.10 15.14
N SER A 143 3.11 -15.34 14.51
CA SER A 143 1.76 -15.75 14.09
C SER A 143 1.77 -16.11 12.61
N LEU A 144 0.77 -16.89 12.15
CA LEU A 144 0.63 -17.24 10.74
C LEU A 144 -0.33 -16.28 10.03
N PRO A 145 0.08 -15.67 8.91
CA PRO A 145 -0.84 -14.99 8.01
C PRO A 145 -1.66 -16.05 7.26
N VAL A 146 -2.93 -16.17 7.57
CA VAL A 146 -3.86 -17.07 6.89
C VAL A 146 -4.55 -16.29 5.77
N PHE A 147 -4.34 -16.70 4.52
CA PHE A 147 -4.84 -15.95 3.39
C PHE A 147 -6.26 -16.39 3.01
N ALA A 148 -7.19 -15.44 2.92
CA ALA A 148 -8.41 -15.57 2.16
C ALA A 148 -8.14 -15.15 0.71
N ASP A 149 -8.53 -15.96 -0.28
CA ASP A 149 -8.20 -15.73 -1.68
C ASP A 149 -8.71 -14.39 -2.20
N SER A 150 -8.16 -13.89 -3.29
CA SER A 150 -8.50 -12.58 -3.84
C SER A 150 -9.75 -12.64 -4.73
N ASP A 151 -10.53 -11.56 -4.74
CA ASP A 151 -11.54 -11.31 -5.75
C ASP A 151 -10.91 -10.63 -6.97
N LEU A 152 -11.13 -11.21 -8.17
CA LEU A 152 -10.50 -10.74 -9.41
C LEU A 152 -11.01 -9.40 -9.91
N LYS A 153 -12.16 -8.95 -9.44
CA LYS A 153 -12.78 -7.70 -9.89
C LYS A 153 -12.39 -6.54 -8.99
N THR A 154 -12.53 -6.75 -7.68
CA THR A 154 -12.27 -5.71 -6.69
C THR A 154 -10.83 -5.69 -6.19
N PHE A 155 -10.06 -6.76 -6.41
CA PHE A 155 -8.69 -6.99 -5.91
C PHE A 155 -8.61 -7.14 -4.38
N GLN A 156 -9.75 -7.05 -3.71
CA GLN A 156 -9.85 -7.24 -2.27
C GLN A 156 -9.81 -8.73 -1.92
N LEU A 157 -9.56 -9.06 -0.65
CA LEU A 157 -9.80 -10.41 -0.17
C LEU A 157 -11.29 -10.78 -0.39
N ASP A 158 -11.55 -12.02 -0.79
CA ASP A 158 -12.91 -12.52 -0.94
C ASP A 158 -13.50 -12.83 0.44
N PRO A 159 -14.53 -12.08 0.88
CA PRO A 159 -15.11 -12.30 2.21
C PRO A 159 -15.77 -13.67 2.34
N ASP A 160 -16.19 -14.30 1.24
CA ASP A 160 -16.85 -15.61 1.25
C ASP A 160 -15.82 -16.75 1.51
N ASP A 161 -14.52 -16.50 1.35
CA ASP A 161 -13.46 -17.46 1.71
C ASP A 161 -12.99 -17.34 3.17
N ILE A 162 -13.35 -16.25 3.89
CA ILE A 162 -12.89 -16.01 5.26
C ILE A 162 -13.35 -17.11 6.22
N GLU A 163 -14.63 -17.48 6.20
CA GLU A 163 -15.19 -18.46 7.15
C GLU A 163 -14.53 -19.83 7.03
N HIS A 164 -14.13 -20.23 5.81
CA HIS A 164 -13.44 -21.49 5.55
C HIS A 164 -12.00 -21.52 6.11
N ARG A 165 -11.45 -20.34 6.43
CA ARG A 165 -10.09 -20.18 6.95
C ARG A 165 -10.04 -20.09 8.49
N ILE A 166 -11.19 -19.94 9.16
CA ILE A 166 -11.24 -19.80 10.62
C ILE A 166 -10.89 -21.13 11.30
N THR A 167 -10.00 -21.06 12.28
CA THR A 167 -9.62 -22.14 13.20
C THR A 167 -9.72 -21.68 14.64
N GLU A 168 -9.48 -22.59 15.60
CA GLU A 168 -9.36 -22.24 17.03
C GLU A 168 -8.19 -21.31 17.34
N HIS A 169 -7.24 -21.16 16.40
CA HIS A 169 -6.07 -20.28 16.54
C HIS A 169 -6.29 -18.90 15.93
N THR A 170 -7.39 -18.67 15.22
CA THR A 170 -7.68 -17.37 14.60
C THR A 170 -7.95 -16.32 15.65
N ARG A 171 -7.15 -15.23 15.69
CA ARG A 171 -7.24 -14.15 16.67
C ARG A 171 -7.69 -12.82 16.09
N ALA A 172 -7.50 -12.60 14.81
CA ALA A 172 -7.97 -11.39 14.14
C ALA A 172 -8.28 -11.66 12.66
N ILE A 173 -9.16 -10.83 12.08
CA ILE A 173 -9.32 -10.68 10.64
C ILE A 173 -8.79 -9.30 10.29
N MET A 174 -7.86 -9.23 9.32
CA MET A 174 -7.22 -7.99 8.90
C MET A 174 -7.42 -7.76 7.40
N PRO A 175 -8.60 -7.23 6.99
CA PRO A 175 -8.81 -6.82 5.60
C PRO A 175 -7.87 -5.67 5.26
N VAL A 176 -7.38 -5.68 4.01
CA VAL A 176 -6.58 -4.59 3.44
C VAL A 176 -7.41 -3.86 2.42
N HIS A 177 -7.46 -2.54 2.47
CA HIS A 177 -8.18 -1.71 1.49
C HIS A 177 -7.26 -1.38 0.30
N ILE A 178 -7.16 -2.33 -0.62
CA ILE A 178 -6.16 -2.31 -1.72
C ILE A 178 -6.40 -1.15 -2.69
N TYR A 179 -5.31 -0.44 -3.02
CA TYR A 179 -5.28 0.71 -3.94
C TYR A 179 -6.22 1.86 -3.56
N GLY A 180 -6.69 1.84 -2.29
CA GLY A 180 -7.59 2.86 -1.77
C GLY A 180 -9.07 2.56 -1.96
N ALA A 181 -9.41 1.36 -2.41
CA ALA A 181 -10.77 0.86 -2.48
C ALA A 181 -11.14 0.06 -1.22
N PRO A 182 -12.29 0.31 -0.59
CA PRO A 182 -12.72 -0.44 0.59
C PRO A 182 -12.91 -1.94 0.32
N SER A 183 -12.47 -2.78 1.26
CA SER A 183 -12.89 -4.19 1.34
C SER A 183 -14.38 -4.28 1.66
N HIS A 184 -15.00 -5.43 1.44
CA HIS A 184 -16.42 -5.65 1.75
C HIS A 184 -16.69 -5.68 3.27
N LEU A 185 -16.69 -4.50 3.90
CA LEU A 185 -16.70 -4.35 5.36
C LEU A 185 -17.92 -4.99 6.03
N ASP A 186 -19.12 -4.92 5.42
CA ASP A 186 -20.32 -5.51 6.04
C ASP A 186 -20.16 -7.02 6.26
N LYS A 187 -19.68 -7.76 5.26
CA LYS A 187 -19.45 -9.21 5.36
C LYS A 187 -18.31 -9.51 6.33
N VAL A 188 -17.18 -8.83 6.21
CA VAL A 188 -16.02 -9.04 7.09
C VAL A 188 -16.39 -8.82 8.56
N LEU A 189 -17.08 -7.73 8.87
CA LEU A 189 -17.53 -7.42 10.23
C LEU A 189 -18.62 -8.39 10.72
N ALA A 190 -19.50 -8.85 9.85
CA ALA A 190 -20.52 -9.85 10.22
C ALA A 190 -19.86 -11.18 10.61
N ILE A 191 -18.84 -11.63 9.85
CA ILE A 191 -18.07 -12.83 10.17
C ILE A 191 -17.32 -12.64 11.49
N GLY A 192 -16.64 -11.51 11.68
CA GLY A 192 -15.95 -11.19 12.92
C GLY A 192 -16.89 -11.27 14.14
N ARG A 193 -18.07 -10.67 14.05
CA ARG A 193 -19.09 -10.74 15.12
C ARG A 193 -19.61 -12.17 15.36
N LYS A 194 -19.90 -12.93 14.29
CA LYS A 194 -20.40 -14.31 14.36
C LYS A 194 -19.44 -15.23 15.10
N HIS A 195 -18.14 -15.06 14.88
CA HIS A 195 -17.08 -15.91 15.45
C HIS A 195 -16.38 -15.27 16.65
N ASN A 196 -16.81 -14.08 17.11
CA ASN A 196 -16.17 -13.30 18.16
C ASN A 196 -14.68 -13.04 17.89
N ILE A 197 -14.34 -12.74 16.64
CA ILE A 197 -13.00 -12.41 16.16
C ILE A 197 -12.92 -10.91 15.85
N PRO A 198 -12.00 -10.16 16.47
CA PRO A 198 -11.85 -8.73 16.18
C PRO A 198 -11.36 -8.47 14.76
N VAL A 199 -11.77 -7.31 14.20
CA VAL A 199 -11.34 -6.85 12.88
C VAL A 199 -10.40 -5.67 13.04
N ILE A 200 -9.20 -5.77 12.46
CA ILE A 200 -8.23 -4.67 12.28
C ILE A 200 -8.29 -4.25 10.82
N GLU A 201 -8.51 -2.98 10.54
CA GLU A 201 -8.46 -2.48 9.17
C GLU A 201 -7.04 -2.04 8.80
N ASP A 202 -6.43 -2.70 7.81
CA ASP A 202 -5.24 -2.16 7.14
C ASP A 202 -5.68 -1.13 6.10
N ALA A 203 -5.79 0.11 6.54
CA ALA A 203 -6.17 1.27 5.75
C ALA A 203 -4.94 2.06 5.24
N CYS A 204 -3.74 1.46 5.22
CA CYS A 204 -2.49 2.10 4.82
C CYS A 204 -2.48 2.61 3.37
N GLN A 205 -3.45 2.22 2.56
CA GLN A 205 -3.62 2.68 1.19
C GLN A 205 -4.92 3.45 0.98
N ALA A 206 -5.80 3.54 2.00
CA ALA A 206 -7.18 3.96 1.84
C ALA A 206 -7.55 5.20 2.67
N HIS A 207 -6.62 6.15 2.77
CA HIS A 207 -6.89 7.44 3.38
C HIS A 207 -8.11 8.08 2.72
N HIS A 208 -9.06 8.55 3.51
CA HIS A 208 -10.26 9.22 3.01
C HIS A 208 -11.27 8.34 2.24
N ALA A 209 -10.98 7.07 1.99
CA ALA A 209 -11.96 6.16 1.42
C ALA A 209 -13.16 5.94 2.38
N GLU A 210 -14.32 5.66 1.81
CA GLU A 210 -15.56 5.53 2.58
C GLU A 210 -16.35 4.28 2.17
N TRP A 211 -16.90 3.64 3.18
CA TRP A 211 -17.92 2.61 3.08
C TRP A 211 -19.22 3.15 3.66
N LYS A 212 -20.29 3.21 2.85
CA LYS A 212 -21.59 3.77 3.29
C LYS A 212 -21.51 5.15 3.96
N GLY A 213 -20.65 6.02 3.44
CA GLY A 213 -20.46 7.39 3.94
C GLY A 213 -19.64 7.51 5.23
N LYS A 214 -19.13 6.39 5.80
CA LYS A 214 -18.21 6.42 6.95
C LYS A 214 -16.80 6.03 6.51
N LYS A 215 -15.79 6.74 7.01
CA LYS A 215 -14.38 6.50 6.66
C LYS A 215 -13.93 5.09 7.02
N VAL A 216 -13.18 4.44 6.12
CA VAL A 216 -12.48 3.19 6.43
C VAL A 216 -11.39 3.44 7.46
N GLY A 217 -10.99 2.38 8.17
CA GLY A 217 -10.11 2.48 9.34
C GLY A 217 -10.86 2.79 10.64
N THR A 218 -12.19 2.98 10.59
CA THR A 218 -13.03 3.25 11.76
C THR A 218 -14.20 2.27 11.93
N TRP A 219 -14.25 1.24 11.11
CA TRP A 219 -15.28 0.19 11.15
C TRP A 219 -14.90 -1.00 12.04
N GLY A 220 -13.62 -1.39 12.00
CA GLY A 220 -13.04 -2.37 12.90
C GLY A 220 -12.75 -1.78 14.28
N ILE A 221 -12.21 -2.62 15.16
CA ILE A 221 -11.82 -2.17 16.51
C ILE A 221 -10.58 -1.26 16.48
N LEU A 222 -9.72 -1.46 15.49
CA LEU A 222 -8.51 -0.70 15.24
C LEU A 222 -8.35 -0.48 13.71
N GLY A 223 -7.91 0.71 13.33
CA GLY A 223 -7.53 1.04 11.95
C GLY A 223 -6.10 1.55 11.87
N CYS A 224 -5.37 1.11 10.85
CA CYS A 224 -3.96 1.43 10.67
C CYS A 224 -3.75 2.18 9.36
N PHE A 225 -2.94 3.25 9.40
CA PHE A 225 -2.64 4.11 8.27
C PHE A 225 -1.13 4.25 8.07
N SER A 226 -0.71 4.48 6.84
CA SER A 226 0.68 4.80 6.47
C SER A 226 0.74 6.18 5.83
N PHE A 227 1.70 6.99 6.20
CA PHE A 227 1.97 8.30 5.60
C PHE A 227 3.37 8.32 4.97
N GLN A 228 3.80 7.17 4.46
CA GLN A 228 5.04 7.08 3.68
C GLN A 228 4.91 7.97 2.43
N GLU A 229 6.03 8.47 1.90
CA GLU A 229 6.08 9.52 0.86
C GLU A 229 5.20 9.26 -0.37
N SER A 230 5.03 7.98 -0.78
CA SER A 230 4.18 7.64 -1.93
C SER A 230 2.68 7.73 -1.65
N LYS A 231 2.26 7.86 -0.38
CA LYS A 231 0.84 7.87 0.02
C LYS A 231 0.15 9.18 -0.37
N VAL A 232 -1.17 9.12 -0.45
CA VAL A 232 -2.00 10.29 -0.81
C VAL A 232 -1.99 11.41 0.24
N LEU A 233 -1.50 11.14 1.45
CA LEU A 233 -1.15 12.10 2.49
C LEU A 233 0.28 11.78 2.94
N PRO A 234 1.30 12.39 2.34
CA PRO A 234 2.70 12.05 2.59
C PRO A 234 3.28 12.77 3.80
N GLY A 235 4.06 12.07 4.62
CA GLY A 235 4.83 12.61 5.74
C GLY A 235 6.30 12.20 5.71
N GLY A 236 6.77 11.67 4.57
CA GLY A 236 8.08 11.01 4.44
C GLY A 236 7.99 9.58 4.97
N GLU A 237 8.22 9.39 6.25
CA GLU A 237 8.00 8.14 6.98
C GLU A 237 7.14 8.41 8.21
N ALA A 238 5.90 7.94 8.20
CA ALA A 238 4.97 8.00 9.31
C ALA A 238 3.83 6.99 9.15
N GLY A 239 3.11 6.72 10.23
CA GLY A 239 1.89 5.94 10.27
C GLY A 239 1.01 6.37 11.42
N ALA A 240 -0.20 5.83 11.51
CA ALA A 240 -1.06 6.03 12.65
C ALA A 240 -1.94 4.81 12.91
N LEU A 241 -2.30 4.64 14.17
CA LEU A 241 -3.35 3.75 14.64
C LEU A 241 -4.49 4.58 15.18
N VAL A 242 -5.72 4.25 14.83
CA VAL A 242 -6.93 4.90 15.32
C VAL A 242 -7.89 3.90 15.96
N SER A 243 -8.68 4.35 16.92
CA SER A 243 -9.73 3.56 17.57
C SER A 243 -10.76 4.47 18.26
N ASP A 244 -11.98 3.94 18.41
CA ASP A 244 -13.02 4.53 19.25
C ASP A 244 -12.94 4.03 20.70
N ASP A 245 -12.04 3.10 21.02
CA ASP A 245 -11.79 2.59 22.37
C ASP A 245 -10.65 3.37 23.03
N ASP A 246 -10.98 4.20 24.03
CA ASP A 246 -10.00 5.02 24.76
C ASP A 246 -8.97 4.16 25.51
N GLY A 247 -9.34 2.94 25.94
CA GLY A 247 -8.43 2.01 26.58
C GLY A 247 -7.39 1.45 25.63
N LEU A 248 -7.78 1.14 24.37
CA LEU A 248 -6.84 0.71 23.33
C LEU A 248 -5.92 1.87 22.92
N ILE A 249 -6.43 3.09 22.79
CA ILE A 249 -5.60 4.27 22.49
C ILE A 249 -4.57 4.51 23.59
N ALA A 250 -4.98 4.43 24.88
CA ALA A 250 -4.05 4.58 26.00
C ALA A 250 -2.95 3.48 25.98
N LYS A 251 -3.33 2.24 25.75
CA LYS A 251 -2.37 1.12 25.60
C LYS A 251 -1.45 1.29 24.40
N ALA A 252 -1.96 1.75 23.25
CA ALA A 252 -1.14 2.05 22.06
C ALA A 252 -0.10 3.13 22.36
N TYR A 253 -0.52 4.18 23.08
CA TYR A 253 0.39 5.24 23.51
C TYR A 253 1.50 4.70 24.43
N MET A 254 1.15 3.88 25.42
CA MET A 254 2.13 3.22 26.29
C MET A 254 3.08 2.32 25.50
N PHE A 255 2.53 1.47 24.63
CA PHE A 255 3.35 0.54 23.82
C PHE A 255 4.37 1.29 22.95
N ARG A 256 3.97 2.39 22.28
CA ARG A 256 4.84 3.29 21.52
C ARG A 256 5.98 3.86 22.37
N ASN A 257 5.83 3.93 23.68
CA ASN A 257 6.75 4.52 24.64
C ASN A 257 7.32 3.49 25.64
N PHE A 258 7.77 2.33 25.16
CA PHE A 258 8.35 1.26 25.98
C PHE A 258 7.40 0.63 27.02
N GLY A 259 6.10 0.77 26.88
CA GLY A 259 5.11 0.32 27.87
C GLY A 259 4.99 1.22 29.10
N GLY A 260 5.56 2.43 29.03
CA GLY A 260 5.51 3.40 30.14
C GLY A 260 4.19 4.17 30.20
N ASP A 261 3.58 4.18 31.36
CA ASP A 261 2.40 5.02 31.64
C ASP A 261 2.86 6.45 31.96
N PRO A 262 2.40 7.46 31.19
CA PRO A 262 2.78 8.86 31.41
C PRO A 262 2.26 9.43 32.75
N LYS A 263 1.27 8.79 33.40
CA LYS A 263 0.70 9.26 34.68
C LYS A 263 1.45 8.71 35.89
N THR A 264 1.80 7.42 35.84
CA THR A 264 2.46 6.74 36.95
C THR A 264 3.97 6.75 36.84
N HIS A 265 4.50 7.00 35.64
CA HIS A 265 5.94 6.88 35.27
C HIS A 265 6.50 5.46 35.48
N HIS A 266 5.62 4.44 35.58
CA HIS A 266 6.01 3.04 35.64
C HIS A 266 5.87 2.37 34.26
N TYR A 267 6.63 1.29 34.06
CA TYR A 267 6.47 0.41 32.90
C TYR A 267 5.40 -0.65 33.22
N GLU A 268 4.21 -0.46 32.68
CA GLU A 268 3.04 -1.31 32.96
C GLU A 268 2.96 -2.54 32.03
N SER A 269 3.64 -2.49 30.88
CA SER A 269 3.66 -3.54 29.87
C SER A 269 4.97 -3.57 29.11
N ARG A 270 5.16 -4.59 28.29
CA ARG A 270 6.19 -4.51 27.26
C ARG A 270 5.82 -3.45 26.21
N GLY A 271 6.81 -2.88 25.55
CA GLY A 271 6.61 -1.92 24.48
C GLY A 271 7.91 -1.67 23.72
N PHE A 272 7.82 -0.82 22.72
CA PHE A 272 8.96 -0.44 21.90
C PHE A 272 9.10 1.08 21.78
N LYS A 273 10.23 1.53 21.25
CA LYS A 273 10.45 2.93 20.90
C LYS A 273 9.90 3.19 19.50
N TYR A 274 8.58 3.23 19.35
CA TYR A 274 7.91 3.55 18.09
C TYR A 274 7.47 5.03 18.06
N ARG A 275 8.36 5.91 18.52
CA ARG A 275 8.17 7.35 18.50
C ARG A 275 8.59 7.94 17.18
N ILE A 276 7.83 8.91 16.68
CA ILE A 276 8.14 9.67 15.48
C ILE A 276 8.85 10.98 15.84
N SER A 277 9.55 11.58 14.89
CA SER A 277 10.07 12.94 15.00
C SER A 277 8.96 13.97 14.79
N ASP A 278 9.06 15.12 15.45
CA ASP A 278 8.11 16.23 15.25
C ASP A 278 8.22 16.85 13.84
N PHE A 279 9.35 16.67 13.15
CA PHE A 279 9.54 17.12 11.77
C PHE A 279 8.57 16.43 10.80
N ALA A 280 8.40 15.10 10.90
CA ALA A 280 7.46 14.39 10.04
C ALA A 280 6.00 14.79 10.35
N ALA A 281 5.68 15.00 11.63
CA ALA A 281 4.37 15.51 12.02
C ALA A 281 4.12 16.95 11.53
N ALA A 282 5.17 17.78 11.47
CA ALA A 282 5.10 19.13 10.92
C ALA A 282 4.74 19.14 9.44
N VAL A 283 5.36 18.24 8.65
CA VAL A 283 4.99 18.01 7.25
C VAL A 283 3.54 17.53 7.15
N LEU A 284 3.15 16.52 7.92
CA LEU A 284 1.79 15.96 7.89
C LEU A 284 0.70 17.01 8.19
N VAL A 285 0.96 17.91 9.14
CA VAL A 285 0.01 19.00 9.44
C VAL A 285 -0.14 19.94 8.25
N ALA A 286 0.95 20.30 7.56
CA ALA A 286 0.90 21.14 6.36
C ALA A 286 0.19 20.42 5.20
N GLN A 287 0.54 19.17 4.93
CA GLN A 287 -0.08 18.36 3.89
C GLN A 287 -1.58 18.17 4.11
N LEU A 288 -2.01 18.07 5.38
CA LEU A 288 -3.42 17.88 5.73
C LEU A 288 -4.28 19.11 5.41
N GLU A 289 -3.73 20.33 5.37
CA GLU A 289 -4.47 21.55 5.07
C GLU A 289 -5.05 21.57 3.65
N ARG A 290 -4.32 21.01 2.67
CA ARG A 290 -4.74 20.93 1.25
C ARG A 290 -5.24 19.54 0.83
N TYR A 291 -5.31 18.62 1.78
CA TYR A 291 -5.60 17.22 1.53
C TYR A 291 -6.93 16.99 0.79
N GLU A 292 -8.02 17.70 1.18
CA GLU A 292 -9.33 17.58 0.52
C GLU A 292 -9.30 18.02 -0.94
N GLU A 293 -8.61 19.11 -1.23
CA GLU A 293 -8.46 19.63 -2.60
C GLU A 293 -7.72 18.62 -3.49
N LEU A 294 -6.60 18.09 -2.99
CA LEU A 294 -5.82 17.08 -3.71
C LEU A 294 -6.60 15.79 -3.90
N CYS A 295 -7.41 15.37 -2.91
CA CYS A 295 -8.29 14.22 -3.06
C CYS A 295 -9.37 14.47 -4.13
N ALA A 296 -10.04 15.61 -4.10
CA ALA A 296 -11.08 15.94 -5.06
C ALA A 296 -10.55 15.99 -6.51
N LYS A 297 -9.36 16.54 -6.72
CA LYS A 297 -8.69 16.58 -8.03
C LYS A 297 -8.42 15.13 -8.52
N ARG A 298 -7.81 14.30 -7.69
CA ARG A 298 -7.49 12.91 -8.01
C ARG A 298 -8.74 12.10 -8.33
N GLU A 299 -9.78 12.22 -7.52
CA GLU A 299 -11.05 11.52 -7.69
C GLU A 299 -11.76 11.93 -8.98
N SER A 300 -11.76 13.22 -9.31
CA SER A 300 -12.35 13.73 -10.56
C SER A 300 -11.63 13.16 -11.79
N HIS A 301 -10.30 13.18 -11.79
CA HIS A 301 -9.50 12.63 -12.90
C HIS A 301 -9.62 11.10 -12.98
N ALA A 302 -9.66 10.40 -11.84
CA ALA A 302 -9.88 8.96 -11.82
C ALA A 302 -11.25 8.57 -12.37
N ALA A 303 -12.30 9.30 -12.01
CA ALA A 303 -13.64 9.06 -12.54
C ALA A 303 -13.70 9.27 -14.06
N TYR A 304 -13.07 10.34 -14.56
CA TYR A 304 -12.95 10.59 -15.99
C TYR A 304 -12.17 9.46 -16.70
N LEU A 305 -10.99 9.11 -16.17
CA LEU A 305 -10.18 8.04 -16.73
C LEU A 305 -10.95 6.72 -16.77
N HIS A 306 -11.64 6.37 -15.68
CA HIS A 306 -12.42 5.13 -15.58
C HIS A 306 -13.50 5.07 -16.67
N ALA A 307 -14.31 6.13 -16.82
CA ALA A 307 -15.39 6.19 -17.81
C ALA A 307 -14.89 6.08 -19.27
N GLU A 308 -13.71 6.63 -19.56
CA GLU A 308 -13.12 6.52 -20.89
C GLU A 308 -12.44 5.15 -21.11
N MET A 309 -11.79 4.61 -20.08
CA MET A 309 -11.13 3.29 -20.15
C MET A 309 -12.11 2.13 -20.34
N GLU A 310 -13.38 2.24 -19.91
CA GLU A 310 -14.43 1.26 -20.21
C GLU A 310 -14.64 1.07 -21.72
N LYS A 311 -14.27 2.07 -22.54
CA LYS A 311 -14.38 2.03 -24.00
C LYS A 311 -13.15 1.41 -24.67
N VAL A 312 -12.08 1.13 -23.92
CA VAL A 312 -10.81 0.59 -24.44
C VAL A 312 -10.75 -0.93 -24.20
N PRO A 313 -10.97 -1.75 -25.24
CA PRO A 313 -11.00 -3.20 -25.06
C PRO A 313 -9.69 -3.78 -24.53
N GLY A 314 -9.78 -4.87 -23.78
CA GLY A 314 -8.60 -5.59 -23.31
C GLY A 314 -8.04 -5.09 -21.99
N PHE A 315 -8.59 -4.01 -21.40
CA PHE A 315 -8.28 -3.54 -20.05
C PHE A 315 -9.50 -3.65 -19.15
N LEU A 316 -9.30 -4.17 -17.95
CA LEU A 316 -10.33 -4.47 -16.95
C LEU A 316 -10.04 -3.66 -15.70
N MET A 317 -10.80 -2.60 -15.46
CA MET A 317 -10.61 -1.72 -14.31
C MET A 317 -10.92 -2.46 -13.00
N GLN A 318 -10.23 -2.08 -11.92
CA GLN A 318 -10.64 -2.49 -10.59
C GLN A 318 -12.05 -1.99 -10.31
N GLU A 319 -12.95 -2.91 -9.95
CA GLU A 319 -14.33 -2.59 -9.59
C GLU A 319 -14.43 -2.22 -8.10
N ASN A 320 -15.41 -1.39 -7.76
CA ASN A 320 -15.78 -1.10 -6.37
C ASN A 320 -17.04 -1.87 -5.98
N TYR A 321 -17.16 -2.20 -4.71
CA TYR A 321 -18.45 -2.64 -4.17
C TYR A 321 -19.46 -1.48 -4.21
N PRO A 322 -20.76 -1.76 -4.41
CA PRO A 322 -21.80 -0.70 -4.49
C PRO A 322 -21.88 0.17 -3.22
N GLU A 323 -21.49 -0.38 -2.08
CA GLU A 323 -21.45 0.31 -0.78
C GLU A 323 -20.24 1.20 -0.59
N SER A 324 -19.21 1.09 -1.45
CA SER A 324 -18.08 2.00 -1.46
C SER A 324 -18.52 3.35 -2.00
N THR A 325 -18.66 4.33 -1.10
CA THR A 325 -19.13 5.67 -1.45
C THR A 325 -18.01 6.61 -1.85
N ARG A 326 -16.75 6.23 -1.56
CA ARG A 326 -15.57 6.99 -1.95
C ARG A 326 -14.34 6.09 -2.00
N GLN A 327 -13.51 6.28 -3.04
CA GLN A 327 -12.19 5.67 -3.20
C GLN A 327 -11.14 6.78 -3.33
N ASN A 328 -9.96 6.62 -2.72
CA ASN A 328 -8.92 7.66 -2.76
C ASN A 328 -7.96 7.55 -3.94
N HIS A 329 -8.00 6.45 -4.69
CA HIS A 329 -7.12 6.17 -5.84
C HIS A 329 -5.62 6.36 -5.52
N TYR A 330 -5.16 5.75 -4.42
CA TYR A 330 -3.73 5.67 -4.12
C TYR A 330 -2.95 5.07 -5.28
N CYS A 331 -3.55 4.09 -5.95
CA CYS A 331 -3.17 3.62 -7.26
C CYS A 331 -4.42 3.46 -8.11
N PHE A 332 -4.30 3.62 -9.42
CA PHE A 332 -5.36 3.30 -10.35
C PHE A 332 -5.11 1.88 -10.87
N GLY A 333 -5.79 0.91 -10.23
CA GLY A 333 -5.57 -0.52 -10.47
C GLY A 333 -6.38 -1.05 -11.65
N MET A 334 -5.78 -1.96 -12.42
CA MET A 334 -6.46 -2.66 -13.49
C MET A 334 -5.80 -4.00 -13.79
N ARG A 335 -6.48 -4.85 -14.57
CA ARG A 335 -5.92 -6.04 -15.20
C ARG A 335 -5.99 -5.89 -16.71
N TYR A 336 -5.16 -6.63 -17.43
CA TYR A 336 -5.31 -6.80 -18.87
C TYR A 336 -5.91 -8.18 -19.20
N ASP A 337 -6.68 -8.24 -20.28
CA ASP A 337 -7.18 -9.49 -20.84
C ASP A 337 -6.10 -10.18 -21.66
N ARG A 338 -5.60 -11.31 -21.17
CA ARG A 338 -4.52 -12.06 -21.81
C ARG A 338 -4.86 -12.52 -23.23
N GLU A 339 -6.12 -12.94 -23.46
CA GLU A 339 -6.55 -13.42 -24.79
C GLU A 339 -6.55 -12.26 -25.79
N HIS A 340 -7.07 -11.10 -25.39
CA HIS A 340 -7.03 -9.88 -26.19
C HIS A 340 -5.60 -9.51 -26.61
N PHE A 341 -4.64 -9.61 -25.69
CA PHE A 341 -3.22 -9.34 -25.90
C PHE A 341 -2.41 -10.57 -26.37
N LYS A 342 -3.05 -11.58 -26.99
CA LYS A 342 -2.38 -12.76 -27.57
C LYS A 342 -1.50 -13.51 -26.56
N ASN A 343 -1.90 -13.54 -25.32
CA ASN A 343 -1.19 -14.18 -24.20
C ASN A 343 0.23 -13.66 -23.94
N VAL A 344 0.56 -12.44 -24.39
CA VAL A 344 1.83 -11.80 -23.96
C VAL A 344 1.86 -11.62 -22.44
N SER A 345 3.05 -11.50 -21.87
CA SER A 345 3.18 -11.29 -20.43
C SER A 345 2.77 -9.87 -20.01
N ARG A 346 2.38 -9.72 -18.74
CA ARG A 346 2.08 -8.41 -18.11
C ARG A 346 3.23 -7.41 -18.32
N GLU A 347 4.46 -7.89 -18.17
CA GLU A 347 5.69 -7.08 -18.29
C GLU A 347 5.81 -6.45 -19.68
N LYS A 348 5.40 -7.16 -20.75
CA LYS A 348 5.39 -6.60 -22.11
C LYS A 348 4.35 -5.48 -22.26
N VAL A 349 3.14 -5.65 -21.72
CA VAL A 349 2.09 -4.63 -21.75
C VAL A 349 2.53 -3.39 -20.97
N VAL A 350 3.05 -3.59 -19.75
CA VAL A 350 3.59 -2.51 -18.92
C VAL A 350 4.78 -1.80 -19.61
N ALA A 351 5.69 -2.55 -20.22
CA ALA A 351 6.82 -1.98 -20.97
C ALA A 351 6.35 -1.14 -22.17
N ALA A 352 5.29 -1.57 -22.87
CA ALA A 352 4.71 -0.78 -23.95
C ALA A 352 4.14 0.55 -23.45
N LEU A 353 3.36 0.53 -22.35
CA LEU A 353 2.84 1.76 -21.72
C LEU A 353 3.96 2.69 -21.24
N LYS A 354 5.01 2.13 -20.61
CA LYS A 354 6.20 2.91 -20.22
C LYS A 354 6.91 3.56 -21.39
N ALA A 355 7.03 2.85 -22.51
CA ALA A 355 7.62 3.40 -23.74
C ALA A 355 6.77 4.54 -24.33
N GLU A 356 5.45 4.52 -24.14
CA GLU A 356 4.56 5.62 -24.51
C GLU A 356 4.61 6.81 -23.53
N GLY A 357 5.41 6.73 -22.45
CA GLY A 357 5.57 7.79 -21.45
C GLY A 357 4.63 7.69 -20.25
N ILE A 358 3.98 6.53 -20.04
CA ILE A 358 3.02 6.33 -18.93
C ILE A 358 3.71 5.61 -17.77
N MET A 359 3.52 6.10 -16.55
CA MET A 359 4.07 5.52 -15.31
C MET A 359 3.25 4.31 -14.85
N ALA A 360 3.23 3.26 -15.67
CA ALA A 360 2.58 2.00 -15.34
C ALA A 360 3.55 1.07 -14.60
N GLU A 361 3.10 0.43 -13.53
CA GLU A 361 3.89 -0.53 -12.76
C GLU A 361 3.13 -1.85 -12.63
N GLY A 362 3.87 -2.96 -12.54
CA GLY A 362 3.27 -4.26 -12.26
C GLY A 362 2.56 -4.23 -10.89
N GLY A 363 1.45 -4.98 -10.78
CA GLY A 363 0.81 -5.21 -9.49
C GLY A 363 1.69 -6.04 -8.53
N TYR A 364 1.16 -6.36 -7.37
CA TYR A 364 1.88 -7.18 -6.39
C TYR A 364 2.25 -8.56 -6.93
N ASN A 365 3.34 -9.10 -6.42
CA ASN A 365 3.67 -10.52 -6.57
C ASN A 365 2.79 -11.37 -5.63
N PRO A 366 2.62 -12.67 -5.92
CA PRO A 366 1.87 -13.56 -5.02
C PRO A 366 2.63 -13.78 -3.72
N LEU A 367 2.20 -13.10 -2.63
CA LEU A 367 2.88 -13.16 -1.33
C LEU A 367 2.85 -14.57 -0.71
N ASN A 368 1.87 -15.39 -1.08
CA ASN A 368 1.79 -16.81 -0.70
C ASN A 368 2.91 -17.66 -1.34
N GLU A 369 3.55 -17.21 -2.41
CA GLU A 369 4.65 -17.89 -3.11
C GLU A 369 6.02 -17.24 -2.86
N GLU A 370 6.07 -16.12 -2.15
CA GLU A 370 7.32 -15.39 -1.92
C GLU A 370 8.33 -16.22 -1.11
N PRO A 371 9.59 -16.30 -1.56
CA PRO A 371 10.62 -17.13 -0.90
C PRO A 371 10.89 -16.75 0.56
N PHE A 372 10.56 -15.52 0.99
CA PHE A 372 10.75 -15.11 2.38
C PHE A 372 9.83 -15.89 3.32
N LEU A 373 8.59 -16.17 2.89
CA LEU A 373 7.59 -16.91 3.68
C LEU A 373 8.15 -18.29 4.07
N GLU A 374 8.63 -19.04 3.07
CA GLU A 374 9.22 -20.36 3.31
C GLU A 374 10.49 -20.28 4.19
N ARG A 375 11.32 -19.24 4.02
CA ARG A 375 12.47 -19.02 4.92
C ARG A 375 12.05 -18.77 6.36
N CYS A 376 10.99 -17.99 6.57
CA CYS A 376 10.44 -17.72 7.90
C CYS A 376 9.85 -18.98 8.53
N LEU A 377 9.02 -19.76 7.81
CA LEU A 377 8.45 -21.01 8.30
C LEU A 377 9.51 -22.03 8.69
N ASN A 378 10.67 -22.04 8.02
CA ASN A 378 11.80 -22.90 8.33
C ASN A 378 12.73 -22.34 9.41
N SER A 379 12.50 -21.14 9.91
CA SER A 379 13.32 -20.55 10.97
C SER A 379 13.18 -21.30 12.29
N ARG A 380 14.19 -21.15 13.17
CA ARG A 380 14.15 -21.74 14.52
C ARG A 380 12.93 -21.30 15.33
N GLY A 381 12.53 -20.02 15.21
CA GLY A 381 11.40 -19.47 15.94
C GLY A 381 10.09 -20.15 15.55
N TYR A 382 9.78 -20.20 14.26
CA TYR A 382 8.56 -20.85 13.77
C TYR A 382 8.51 -22.35 14.09
N ARG A 383 9.62 -23.09 13.93
CA ARG A 383 9.71 -24.50 14.28
C ARG A 383 9.60 -24.78 15.80
N ALA A 384 9.84 -23.80 16.63
CA ALA A 384 9.63 -23.92 18.07
C ALA A 384 8.17 -23.68 18.48
N VAL A 385 7.43 -22.92 17.68
CA VAL A 385 6.04 -22.53 17.93
C VAL A 385 5.06 -23.50 17.26
N PHE A 386 5.30 -23.87 16.00
CA PHE A 386 4.39 -24.68 15.21
C PHE A 386 4.92 -26.08 15.00
N SER A 387 4.03 -27.09 15.09
CA SER A 387 4.40 -28.48 14.75
C SER A 387 4.73 -28.62 13.26
N PRO A 388 5.58 -29.60 12.87
CA PRO A 388 5.84 -29.88 11.47
C PRO A 388 4.57 -30.15 10.66
N GLN A 389 3.57 -30.82 11.26
CA GLN A 389 2.28 -31.13 10.65
C GLN A 389 1.47 -29.86 10.38
N ARG A 390 1.47 -28.88 11.32
CA ARG A 390 0.78 -27.61 11.12
C ARG A 390 1.42 -26.79 9.99
N LEU A 391 2.75 -26.72 9.94
CA LEU A 391 3.45 -26.00 8.87
C LEU A 391 3.25 -26.67 7.50
N GLU A 392 3.20 -28.01 7.44
CA GLU A 392 2.91 -28.72 6.21
C GLU A 392 1.46 -28.53 5.75
N LYS A 393 0.50 -28.51 6.69
CA LYS A 393 -0.90 -28.16 6.41
C LYS A 393 -1.00 -26.75 5.87
N TYR A 394 -0.31 -25.80 6.49
CA TYR A 394 -0.30 -24.38 6.07
C TYR A 394 0.18 -24.23 4.61
N ARG A 395 1.26 -24.90 4.20
CA ARG A 395 1.76 -24.87 2.81
C ARG A 395 0.74 -25.30 1.78
N ARG A 396 -0.18 -26.22 2.16
CA ARG A 396 -1.27 -26.63 1.27
C ARG A 396 -2.44 -25.65 1.28
N GLU A 397 -2.65 -24.96 2.38
CA GLU A 397 -3.74 -23.98 2.54
C GLU A 397 -3.48 -22.66 1.82
N ILE A 398 -2.22 -22.33 1.50
CA ILE A 398 -1.82 -21.11 0.80
C ILE A 398 -1.81 -21.24 -0.73
N LEU A 399 -2.42 -22.26 -1.31
CA LEU A 399 -2.67 -22.36 -2.75
C LEU A 399 -3.89 -21.47 -3.09
N LEU A 400 -3.66 -20.39 -3.83
CA LEU A 400 -4.62 -19.30 -4.02
C LEU A 400 -4.77 -18.95 -5.52
N PRO A 401 -5.49 -19.77 -6.30
CA PRO A 401 -5.48 -19.68 -7.76
C PRO A 401 -6.03 -18.34 -8.29
N ARG A 402 -6.97 -17.70 -7.59
CA ARG A 402 -7.48 -16.38 -8.00
C ARG A 402 -6.45 -15.29 -7.74
N ASN A 403 -5.74 -15.36 -6.61
CA ASN A 403 -4.63 -14.45 -6.33
C ASN A 403 -3.51 -14.60 -7.36
N ASP A 404 -3.14 -15.83 -7.72
CA ASP A 404 -2.10 -16.08 -8.72
C ASP A 404 -2.49 -15.49 -10.08
N GLN A 405 -3.76 -15.66 -10.49
CA GLN A 405 -4.31 -15.04 -11.70
C GLN A 405 -4.32 -13.51 -11.61
N LEU A 406 -4.70 -12.95 -10.46
CA LEU A 406 -4.68 -11.51 -10.21
C LEU A 406 -3.26 -10.97 -10.34
N CYS A 407 -2.29 -11.56 -9.64
CA CYS A 407 -0.88 -11.17 -9.70
C CYS A 407 -0.30 -11.28 -11.11
N ALA A 408 -0.70 -12.26 -11.90
CA ALA A 408 -0.24 -12.45 -13.28
C ALA A 408 -0.80 -11.43 -14.26
N THR A 409 -1.92 -10.76 -13.95
CA THR A 409 -2.63 -9.89 -14.89
C THR A 409 -2.78 -8.46 -14.41
N ALA A 410 -2.69 -8.21 -13.11
CA ALA A 410 -2.88 -6.87 -12.55
C ALA A 410 -1.63 -5.98 -12.73
N PHE A 411 -1.88 -4.73 -12.98
CA PHE A 411 -0.92 -3.64 -12.98
C PHE A 411 -1.60 -2.35 -12.52
N LEU A 412 -0.84 -1.31 -12.29
CA LEU A 412 -1.34 -0.06 -11.75
C LEU A 412 -0.73 1.16 -12.44
N LEU A 413 -1.42 2.26 -12.33
CA LEU A 413 -0.89 3.60 -12.59
C LEU A 413 -0.67 4.32 -11.27
N GLU A 414 0.45 5.04 -11.17
CA GLU A 414 0.75 5.83 -9.98
C GLU A 414 -0.17 7.05 -9.86
N GLN A 415 -0.50 7.44 -8.64
CA GLN A 415 -1.47 8.51 -8.36
C GLN A 415 -1.11 9.88 -8.94
N ASN A 416 0.17 10.19 -9.08
CA ASN A 416 0.64 11.49 -9.57
C ASN A 416 0.23 11.77 -11.02
N MET A 417 -0.07 10.75 -11.82
CA MET A 417 -0.65 10.93 -13.16
C MET A 417 -2.05 11.54 -13.12
N LEU A 418 -2.77 11.39 -11.99
CA LEU A 418 -4.08 11.99 -11.74
C LEU A 418 -3.97 13.39 -11.10
N MET A 419 -2.75 13.90 -10.86
CA MET A 419 -2.52 15.18 -10.17
C MET A 419 -2.16 16.32 -11.12
N GLY A 420 -2.01 16.04 -12.42
CA GLY A 420 -1.76 17.02 -13.47
C GLY A 420 -3.02 17.73 -13.95
N GLU A 421 -3.00 18.18 -15.20
CA GLU A 421 -4.16 18.74 -15.89
C GLU A 421 -4.97 17.64 -16.57
N LYS A 422 -6.17 17.98 -17.06
CA LYS A 422 -7.00 17.01 -17.79
C LYS A 422 -6.28 16.46 -19.02
N SER A 423 -5.49 17.27 -19.71
CA SER A 423 -4.67 16.85 -20.87
C SER A 423 -3.66 15.76 -20.52
N ASP A 424 -3.14 15.72 -19.28
CA ASP A 424 -2.25 14.66 -18.83
C ASP A 424 -2.99 13.30 -18.74
N VAL A 425 -4.27 13.34 -18.36
CA VAL A 425 -5.13 12.15 -18.34
C VAL A 425 -5.54 11.74 -19.75
N ASP A 426 -5.72 12.70 -20.67
CA ASP A 426 -5.99 12.43 -22.10
C ASP A 426 -4.79 11.71 -22.73
N ASP A 427 -3.54 12.09 -22.40
CA ASP A 427 -2.33 11.38 -22.85
C ASP A 427 -2.31 9.93 -22.34
N VAL A 428 -2.73 9.69 -21.09
CA VAL A 428 -2.86 8.32 -20.58
C VAL A 428 -3.82 7.50 -21.44
N LEU A 429 -5.01 8.04 -21.74
CA LEU A 429 -6.02 7.37 -22.58
C LEU A 429 -5.52 7.10 -23.98
N GLU A 430 -4.81 8.07 -24.60
CA GLU A 430 -4.23 7.90 -25.93
C GLU A 430 -3.19 6.76 -25.94
N ALA A 431 -2.33 6.69 -24.93
CA ALA A 431 -1.35 5.63 -24.81
C ALA A 431 -1.99 4.24 -24.67
N PHE A 432 -3.05 4.12 -23.86
CA PHE A 432 -3.79 2.87 -23.72
C PHE A 432 -4.47 2.45 -25.03
N ASN A 433 -5.10 3.38 -25.75
CA ASN A 433 -5.67 3.12 -27.07
C ASN A 433 -4.60 2.67 -28.05
N LYS A 434 -3.45 3.33 -28.07
CA LYS A 434 -2.34 3.00 -28.96
C LYS A 434 -1.78 1.60 -28.68
N VAL A 435 -1.58 1.26 -27.41
CA VAL A 435 -1.11 -0.07 -26.98
C VAL A 435 -2.14 -1.15 -27.34
N GLN A 436 -3.42 -0.89 -27.11
CA GLN A 436 -4.52 -1.80 -27.46
C GLN A 436 -4.60 -2.07 -28.96
N LEU A 437 -4.58 -1.03 -29.79
CA LEU A 437 -4.61 -1.16 -31.26
C LEU A 437 -3.41 -1.93 -31.82
N ASN A 438 -2.30 -1.93 -31.11
CA ASN A 438 -1.07 -2.63 -31.47
C ASN A 438 -0.84 -3.92 -30.67
N ALA A 439 -1.87 -4.47 -30.00
CA ALA A 439 -1.76 -5.67 -29.15
C ALA A 439 -1.08 -6.85 -29.87
N SER A 440 -1.33 -7.02 -31.18
CA SER A 440 -0.70 -8.07 -31.99
C SER A 440 0.79 -7.86 -32.23
N ALA A 441 1.29 -6.62 -32.13
CA ALA A 441 2.70 -6.31 -32.30
C ALA A 441 3.52 -6.59 -31.02
N LEU A 442 2.85 -6.84 -29.88
CA LEU A 442 3.50 -7.22 -28.62
C LEU A 442 3.77 -8.73 -28.52
N ALA A 443 3.09 -9.54 -29.34
CA ALA A 443 3.29 -11.00 -29.39
C ALA A 443 4.58 -11.34 -30.11
#